data_1398aeb8ccfce8dcc369a9d5f19e88e6
#
_entry.id   1398aeb8ccfce8dcc369a9d5f19e88e6
#
_cell.length_a   1.000
_cell.length_b   1.000
_cell.length_c   1.000
_cell.angle_alpha   90.00
_cell.angle_beta   90.00
_cell.angle_gamma   90.00
#
_symmetry.space_group_name_H-M   'P 1'
#
loop_
_entity.id
_entity.type
_entity.pdbx_description
1 polymer ?
#
loop_
_entity_poly.entity_id
_entity_poly.type
_entity_poly.pdbx_seq_one_letter_code
_entity_poly.pdbx_strand_id
1 'polypeptide(L)'
;MKKKSLYQYIAPNILAMVGMSCYILADTFFIATSQGTNGITALNLALPIYGLIFAIGSMIGTGSAIRYTLAKATDQQEAKKYFSNALIWDAIVSVIFIAAGLFFPGQVMRVMGADAVIEAIGIPYIRIVLCFTPFFMMNYAFTAFVRNDNAPHIAMAATLLSSLFNIVFDYVFMFPLGMGMTGAALATAVSPIVSILICMVHYLSPKSSVSFHFMVPSVKMLISSCSLGVVAFVGEIASAVTTMVFNFVLLGLDGNTAVAAYGVIANTALVGTAIFNGVSQGLQPLASEAHARGEEHEKHQILVKSIVTGIVLAIVLIAGVWFFAANITSAFNSEQSAQLAAYAIPGIRIYFIGFFAAGINIICAGFLSATDHAKESSIVAISRGIVAIIAFALILPKFLGITGVWLAFPAAEVLTLFVALVISKKTKNLFF
;
A
#
# COMPACT_ATOMS: atom_id res chain seq x y z
N MET A 1 29.95 -12.65 -10.42
CA MET A 1 28.79 -12.71 -9.50
C MET A 1 27.67 -13.49 -10.16
N LYS A 2 26.96 -14.39 -9.44
CA LYS A 2 25.78 -15.06 -10.00
C LYS A 2 24.72 -14.01 -10.35
N LYS A 3 24.20 -14.04 -11.57
CA LYS A 3 23.15 -13.12 -12.03
C LYS A 3 21.91 -13.33 -11.13
N LYS A 4 21.46 -12.29 -10.44
CA LYS A 4 20.31 -12.35 -9.52
C LYS A 4 19.05 -12.59 -10.36
N SER A 5 18.24 -13.57 -9.99
CA SER A 5 16.99 -13.83 -10.68
C SER A 5 15.93 -12.83 -10.23
N LEU A 6 15.26 -12.15 -11.18
CA LEU A 6 14.16 -11.24 -10.92
C LEU A 6 13.05 -11.89 -10.07
N TYR A 7 12.74 -13.14 -10.33
CA TYR A 7 11.69 -13.88 -9.62
C TYR A 7 12.02 -14.16 -8.15
N GLN A 8 13.31 -14.21 -7.77
CA GLN A 8 13.73 -14.30 -6.36
C GLN A 8 13.39 -13.05 -5.55
N TYR A 9 13.09 -11.94 -6.22
CA TYR A 9 12.63 -10.70 -5.60
C TYR A 9 11.12 -10.52 -5.74
N ILE A 10 10.55 -10.79 -6.91
CA ILE A 10 9.12 -10.61 -7.15
C ILE A 10 8.27 -11.56 -6.29
N ALA A 11 8.55 -12.85 -6.30
CA ALA A 11 7.70 -13.83 -5.60
C ALA A 11 7.61 -13.59 -4.09
N PRO A 12 8.73 -13.35 -3.34
CA PRO A 12 8.65 -13.00 -1.94
C PRO A 12 7.86 -11.71 -1.66
N ASN A 13 7.98 -10.70 -2.53
CA ASN A 13 7.26 -9.46 -2.33
C ASN A 13 5.76 -9.60 -2.62
N ILE A 14 5.35 -10.39 -3.60
CA ILE A 14 3.94 -10.71 -3.82
C ILE A 14 3.36 -11.42 -2.58
N LEU A 15 4.05 -12.44 -2.06
CA LEU A 15 3.60 -13.16 -0.87
C LEU A 15 3.49 -12.24 0.35
N ALA A 16 4.46 -11.35 0.54
CA ALA A 16 4.43 -10.36 1.63
C ALA A 16 3.22 -9.42 1.51
N MET A 17 2.97 -8.87 0.32
CA MET A 17 1.87 -7.93 0.08
C MET A 17 0.49 -8.61 0.19
N VAL A 18 0.35 -9.83 -0.32
CA VAL A 18 -0.89 -10.61 -0.15
C VAL A 18 -1.12 -10.97 1.32
N GLY A 19 -0.08 -11.39 2.05
CA GLY A 19 -0.16 -11.64 3.48
C GLY A 19 -0.60 -10.40 4.27
N MET A 20 -0.09 -9.23 3.90
CA MET A 20 -0.51 -7.95 4.46
C MET A 20 -2.00 -7.67 4.20
N SER A 21 -2.50 -7.96 3.00
CA SER A 21 -3.93 -7.80 2.71
C SER A 21 -4.80 -8.74 3.55
N CYS A 22 -4.34 -9.97 3.77
CA CYS A 22 -5.07 -10.94 4.59
C CYS A 22 -5.23 -10.49 6.05
N TYR A 23 -4.17 -9.91 6.66
CA TYR A 23 -4.32 -9.46 8.05
C TYR A 23 -5.27 -8.27 8.18
N ILE A 24 -5.27 -7.34 7.22
CA ILE A 24 -6.21 -6.21 7.22
C ILE A 24 -7.67 -6.69 7.20
N LEU A 25 -7.96 -7.71 6.39
CA LEU A 25 -9.29 -8.31 6.34
C LEU A 25 -9.64 -9.03 7.66
N ALA A 26 -8.68 -9.73 8.26
CA ALA A 26 -8.87 -10.44 9.52
C ALA A 26 -9.11 -9.48 10.69
N ASP A 27 -8.34 -8.40 10.81
CA ASP A 27 -8.50 -7.36 11.81
C ASP A 27 -9.90 -6.74 11.75
N THR A 28 -10.34 -6.35 10.55
CA THR A 28 -11.70 -5.84 10.34
C THR A 28 -12.78 -6.85 10.77
N PHE A 29 -12.59 -8.13 10.46
CA PHE A 29 -13.50 -9.20 10.85
C PHE A 29 -13.59 -9.39 12.37
N PHE A 30 -12.46 -9.39 13.06
CA PHE A 30 -12.40 -9.52 14.52
C PHE A 30 -13.03 -8.33 15.24
N ILE A 31 -12.76 -7.11 14.78
CA ILE A 31 -13.42 -5.91 15.31
C ILE A 31 -14.92 -5.94 15.09
N ALA A 32 -15.38 -6.35 13.91
CA ALA A 32 -16.81 -6.52 13.61
C ALA A 32 -17.48 -7.51 14.56
N THR A 33 -16.82 -8.65 14.79
CA THR A 33 -17.37 -9.73 15.63
C THR A 33 -17.37 -9.38 17.12
N SER A 34 -16.31 -8.68 17.60
CA SER A 34 -16.15 -8.36 19.02
C SER A 34 -16.86 -7.08 19.46
N GLN A 35 -16.87 -6.05 18.61
CA GLN A 35 -17.33 -4.69 18.96
C GLN A 35 -18.60 -4.26 18.16
N GLY A 36 -19.04 -5.09 17.24
CA GLY A 36 -20.22 -4.82 16.42
C GLY A 36 -20.07 -3.58 15.54
N THR A 37 -21.19 -2.98 15.17
CA THR A 37 -21.25 -1.83 14.24
C THR A 37 -20.50 -0.61 14.75
N ASN A 38 -20.54 -0.34 16.06
CA ASN A 38 -19.86 0.84 16.64
C ASN A 38 -18.34 0.70 16.57
N GLY A 39 -17.79 -0.51 16.78
CA GLY A 39 -16.37 -0.78 16.64
C GLY A 39 -15.89 -0.61 15.20
N ILE A 40 -16.66 -1.12 14.23
CA ILE A 40 -16.34 -0.91 12.80
C ILE A 40 -16.39 0.57 12.44
N THR A 41 -17.37 1.31 12.95
CA THR A 41 -17.48 2.76 12.70
C THR A 41 -16.26 3.48 13.26
N ALA A 42 -15.85 3.18 14.50
CA ALA A 42 -14.66 3.77 15.11
C ALA A 42 -13.38 3.45 14.29
N LEU A 43 -13.22 2.19 13.83
CA LEU A 43 -12.12 1.80 12.94
C LEU A 43 -12.15 2.60 11.64
N ASN A 44 -13.30 2.65 10.96
CA ASN A 44 -13.42 3.34 9.68
C ASN A 44 -13.10 4.84 9.77
N LEU A 45 -13.43 5.49 10.89
CA LEU A 45 -13.05 6.88 11.15
C LEU A 45 -11.55 7.03 11.46
N ALA A 46 -10.88 6.00 11.96
CA ALA A 46 -9.44 6.00 12.18
C ALA A 46 -8.61 5.72 10.90
N LEU A 47 -9.17 5.01 9.91
CA LEU A 47 -8.46 4.60 8.69
C LEU A 47 -7.81 5.74 7.90
N PRO A 48 -8.39 6.96 7.73
CA PRO A 48 -7.71 8.04 7.02
C PRO A 48 -6.41 8.48 7.70
N ILE A 49 -6.37 8.49 9.04
CA ILE A 49 -5.18 8.85 9.81
C ILE A 49 -4.12 7.76 9.65
N TYR A 50 -4.53 6.52 9.71
CA TYR A 50 -3.71 5.34 9.43
C TYR A 50 -3.07 5.42 8.05
N GLY A 51 -3.90 5.67 7.04
CA GLY A 51 -3.46 5.83 5.65
C GLY A 51 -2.42 6.94 5.50
N LEU A 52 -2.59 8.06 6.22
CA LEU A 52 -1.61 9.17 6.21
C LEU A 52 -0.27 8.76 6.84
N ILE A 53 -0.28 8.06 7.98
CA ILE A 53 0.93 7.55 8.64
C ILE A 53 1.67 6.60 7.69
N PHE A 54 0.96 5.67 7.08
CA PHE A 54 1.52 4.70 6.15
C PHE A 54 2.05 5.36 4.88
N ALA A 55 1.32 6.33 4.33
CA ALA A 55 1.74 7.06 3.16
C ALA A 55 3.06 7.83 3.39
N ILE A 56 3.19 8.53 4.51
CA ILE A 56 4.40 9.27 4.84
C ILE A 56 5.57 8.30 5.10
N GLY A 57 5.37 7.26 5.92
CA GLY A 57 6.39 6.26 6.23
C GLY A 57 6.86 5.50 4.98
N SER A 58 5.94 5.10 4.11
CA SER A 58 6.27 4.42 2.85
C SER A 58 7.02 5.34 1.88
N MET A 59 6.66 6.63 1.82
CA MET A 59 7.35 7.63 1.01
C MET A 59 8.80 7.80 1.44
N ILE A 60 9.03 8.02 2.74
CA ILE A 60 10.37 8.22 3.29
C ILE A 60 11.17 6.92 3.17
N GLY A 61 10.61 5.79 3.62
CA GLY A 61 11.30 4.50 3.68
C GLY A 61 11.67 3.96 2.29
N THR A 62 10.69 3.86 1.38
CA THR A 62 10.93 3.33 0.01
C THR A 62 11.80 4.26 -0.80
N GLY A 63 11.53 5.58 -0.76
CA GLY A 63 12.33 6.57 -1.48
C GLY A 63 13.80 6.60 -1.03
N SER A 64 14.04 6.52 0.28
CA SER A 64 15.41 6.45 0.83
C SER A 64 16.11 5.14 0.46
N ALA A 65 15.39 4.01 0.43
CA ALA A 65 15.98 2.73 0.03
C ALA A 65 16.35 2.69 -1.47
N ILE A 66 15.59 3.36 -2.33
CA ILE A 66 15.95 3.56 -3.75
C ILE A 66 17.19 4.43 -3.85
N ARG A 67 17.23 5.59 -3.16
CA ARG A 67 18.43 6.45 -3.12
C ARG A 67 19.66 5.73 -2.61
N TYR A 68 19.52 4.93 -1.56
CA TYR A 68 20.59 4.06 -1.05
C TYR A 68 21.15 3.17 -2.15
N THR A 69 20.30 2.49 -2.92
CA THR A 69 20.76 1.57 -3.99
C THR A 69 21.47 2.33 -5.11
N LEU A 70 20.93 3.49 -5.51
CA LEU A 70 21.55 4.35 -6.53
C LEU A 70 22.91 4.89 -6.07
N ALA A 71 22.99 5.41 -4.84
CA ALA A 71 24.22 5.96 -4.27
C ALA A 71 25.29 4.87 -4.03
N LYS A 72 24.88 3.64 -3.68
CA LYS A 72 25.80 2.53 -3.40
C LYS A 72 26.72 2.18 -4.57
N ALA A 73 26.32 2.48 -5.79
CA ALA A 73 27.14 2.25 -6.99
C ALA A 73 28.23 3.32 -7.19
N THR A 74 28.03 4.54 -6.66
CA THR A 74 28.92 5.68 -6.86
C THR A 74 29.69 6.08 -5.61
N ASP A 75 29.01 6.16 -4.46
CA ASP A 75 29.57 6.51 -3.16
C ASP A 75 28.94 5.68 -2.04
N GLN A 76 29.68 4.70 -1.58
CA GLN A 76 29.22 3.79 -0.51
C GLN A 76 29.10 4.50 0.85
N GLN A 77 29.84 5.60 1.07
CA GLN A 77 29.72 6.38 2.31
C GLN A 77 28.45 7.24 2.31
N GLU A 78 28.12 7.84 1.19
CA GLU A 78 26.87 8.57 1.04
C GLU A 78 25.66 7.62 1.18
N ALA A 79 25.73 6.45 0.56
CA ALA A 79 24.66 5.44 0.65
C ALA A 79 24.26 5.12 2.09
N LYS A 80 25.23 4.90 2.98
CA LYS A 80 24.98 4.59 4.39
C LYS A 80 24.19 5.66 5.14
N LYS A 81 24.32 6.93 4.71
CA LYS A 81 23.60 8.06 5.34
C LYS A 81 22.09 8.03 5.08
N TYR A 82 21.65 7.46 3.96
CA TYR A 82 20.21 7.44 3.61
C TYR A 82 19.38 6.65 4.62
N PHE A 83 19.87 5.53 5.14
CA PHE A 83 19.18 4.77 6.16
C PHE A 83 19.02 5.55 7.47
N SER A 84 20.12 6.12 7.96
CA SER A 84 20.10 6.90 9.18
C SER A 84 19.22 8.14 9.05
N ASN A 85 19.31 8.85 7.90
CA ASN A 85 18.48 10.01 7.62
C ASN A 85 16.98 9.66 7.59
N ALA A 86 16.61 8.51 6.99
CA ALA A 86 15.22 8.06 6.95
C ALA A 86 14.68 7.81 8.38
N LEU A 87 15.39 7.03 9.19
CA LEU A 87 14.94 6.71 10.56
C LEU A 87 14.84 7.94 11.45
N ILE A 88 15.78 8.91 11.31
CA ILE A 88 15.74 10.16 12.09
C ILE A 88 14.52 10.99 11.66
N TRP A 89 14.23 11.11 10.37
CA TRP A 89 13.06 11.83 9.89
C TRP A 89 11.74 11.13 10.24
N ASP A 90 11.68 9.81 10.17
CA ASP A 90 10.53 9.04 10.64
C ASP A 90 10.26 9.31 12.13
N ALA A 91 11.31 9.37 12.95
CA ALA A 91 11.19 9.73 14.36
C ALA A 91 10.71 11.19 14.56
N ILE A 92 11.28 12.16 13.82
CA ILE A 92 10.89 13.58 13.92
C ILE A 92 9.43 13.79 13.51
N VAL A 93 9.04 13.24 12.38
CA VAL A 93 7.66 13.40 11.87
C VAL A 93 6.66 12.72 12.81
N SER A 94 7.01 11.56 13.35
CA SER A 94 6.13 10.84 14.28
C SER A 94 5.86 11.57 15.58
N VAL A 95 6.70 12.52 16.01
CA VAL A 95 6.44 13.37 17.21
C VAL A 95 5.11 14.11 17.11
N ILE A 96 4.75 14.56 15.91
CA ILE A 96 3.46 15.27 15.68
C ILE A 96 2.29 14.32 15.98
N PHE A 97 2.36 13.09 15.50
CA PHE A 97 1.33 12.07 15.72
C PHE A 97 1.28 11.62 17.17
N ILE A 98 2.45 11.44 17.82
CA ILE A 98 2.53 11.11 19.25
C ILE A 98 1.88 12.21 20.09
N ALA A 99 2.20 13.47 19.81
CA ALA A 99 1.59 14.60 20.51
C ALA A 99 0.06 14.63 20.33
N ALA A 100 -0.43 14.38 19.10
CA ALA A 100 -1.86 14.27 18.84
C ALA A 100 -2.51 13.11 19.62
N GLY A 101 -1.86 11.95 19.67
CA GLY A 101 -2.34 10.76 20.39
C GLY A 101 -2.35 10.92 21.92
N LEU A 102 -1.36 11.61 22.48
CA LEU A 102 -1.26 11.82 23.92
C LEU A 102 -2.23 12.93 24.41
N PHE A 103 -2.29 14.04 23.71
CA PHE A 103 -2.98 15.23 24.19
C PHE A 103 -4.38 15.44 23.58
N PHE A 104 -4.61 14.94 22.35
CA PHE A 104 -5.81 15.28 21.57
C PHE A 104 -6.55 14.09 20.93
N PRO A 105 -6.55 12.86 21.50
CA PRO A 105 -7.14 11.69 20.80
C PRO A 105 -8.65 11.85 20.56
N GLY A 106 -9.39 12.45 21.50
CA GLY A 106 -10.83 12.72 21.33
C GLY A 106 -11.11 13.77 20.25
N GLN A 107 -10.30 14.85 20.19
CA GLN A 107 -10.42 15.86 19.15
C GLN A 107 -10.15 15.26 17.76
N VAL A 108 -9.16 14.38 17.66
CA VAL A 108 -8.87 13.66 16.41
C VAL A 108 -10.09 12.84 15.96
N MET A 109 -10.71 12.07 16.85
CA MET A 109 -11.92 11.31 16.52
C MET A 109 -13.10 12.20 16.12
N ARG A 110 -13.32 13.32 16.83
CA ARG A 110 -14.38 14.29 16.49
C ARG A 110 -14.17 14.95 15.13
N VAL A 111 -12.96 15.33 14.79
CA VAL A 111 -12.62 15.86 13.45
C VAL A 111 -12.91 14.85 12.36
N MET A 112 -12.75 13.54 12.65
CA MET A 112 -13.11 12.48 11.71
C MET A 112 -14.63 12.21 11.66
N GLY A 113 -15.43 12.88 12.49
CA GLY A 113 -16.90 12.76 12.48
C GLY A 113 -17.49 11.83 13.54
N ALA A 114 -16.71 11.44 14.56
CA ALA A 114 -17.22 10.60 15.64
C ALA A 114 -18.23 11.36 16.51
N ASP A 115 -19.36 10.74 16.80
CA ASP A 115 -20.26 11.14 17.87
C ASP A 115 -19.70 10.74 19.25
N ALA A 116 -20.38 11.10 20.33
CA ALA A 116 -19.90 10.84 21.70
C ALA A 116 -19.72 9.33 22.00
N VAL A 117 -20.54 8.47 21.42
CA VAL A 117 -20.46 7.01 21.62
C VAL A 117 -19.26 6.43 20.88
N ILE A 118 -19.10 6.78 19.61
CA ILE A 118 -17.99 6.32 18.75
C ILE A 118 -16.67 6.91 19.24
N GLU A 119 -16.66 8.18 19.70
CA GLU A 119 -15.48 8.81 20.31
C GLU A 119 -14.98 7.99 21.51
N ALA A 120 -15.88 7.63 22.44
CA ALA A 120 -15.52 6.86 23.64
C ALA A 120 -14.89 5.48 23.29
N ILE A 121 -15.41 4.82 22.26
CA ILE A 121 -14.91 3.53 21.79
C ILE A 121 -13.58 3.70 21.01
N GLY A 122 -13.44 4.76 20.23
CA GLY A 122 -12.31 5.00 19.35
C GLY A 122 -11.08 5.62 20.02
N ILE A 123 -11.24 6.35 21.14
CA ILE A 123 -10.12 7.01 21.85
C ILE A 123 -8.99 6.03 22.22
N PRO A 124 -9.23 4.88 22.85
CA PRO A 124 -8.16 3.93 23.18
C PRO A 124 -7.43 3.46 21.94
N TYR A 125 -8.16 3.16 20.86
CA TYR A 125 -7.61 2.71 19.60
C TYR A 125 -6.71 3.76 18.96
N ILE A 126 -7.23 4.96 18.70
CA ILE A 126 -6.48 6.01 18.02
C ILE A 126 -5.29 6.51 18.83
N ARG A 127 -5.39 6.54 20.15
CA ARG A 127 -4.29 6.91 21.04
C ARG A 127 -3.11 5.96 20.87
N ILE A 128 -3.34 4.65 20.91
CA ILE A 128 -2.30 3.63 20.77
C ILE A 128 -1.66 3.75 19.39
N VAL A 129 -2.47 3.79 18.33
CA VAL A 129 -1.99 3.92 16.96
C VAL A 129 -1.10 5.15 16.77
N LEU A 130 -1.53 6.30 17.25
CA LEU A 130 -0.76 7.55 17.14
C LEU A 130 0.54 7.52 17.96
N CYS A 131 0.52 6.91 19.16
CA CYS A 131 1.71 6.78 19.98
C CYS A 131 2.75 5.80 19.37
N PHE A 132 2.29 4.80 18.60
CA PHE A 132 3.15 3.82 17.95
C PHE A 132 3.54 4.20 16.51
N THR A 133 3.18 5.40 16.05
CA THR A 133 3.54 5.91 14.71
C THR A 133 5.02 5.74 14.34
N PRO A 134 6.02 5.95 15.25
CA PRO A 134 7.42 5.74 14.90
C PRO A 134 7.68 4.33 14.35
N PHE A 135 7.10 3.33 14.98
CA PHE A 135 7.30 1.94 14.56
C PHE A 135 6.60 1.62 13.23
N PHE A 136 5.42 2.20 12.98
CA PHE A 136 4.75 2.07 11.70
C PHE A 136 5.60 2.66 10.57
N MET A 137 6.11 3.88 10.74
CA MET A 137 6.91 4.57 9.72
C MET A 137 8.25 3.86 9.51
N MET A 138 8.99 3.60 10.59
CA MET A 138 10.29 2.92 10.53
C MET A 138 10.20 1.52 9.91
N ASN A 139 9.10 0.79 10.10
CA ASN A 139 8.92 -0.52 9.49
C ASN A 139 9.02 -0.49 7.97
N TYR A 140 8.49 0.56 7.31
CA TYR A 140 8.65 0.76 5.87
C TYR A 140 10.12 0.95 5.49
N ALA A 141 10.87 1.74 6.26
CA ALA A 141 12.30 1.93 6.04
C ALA A 141 13.05 0.60 6.23
N PHE A 142 12.87 -0.09 7.36
CA PHE A 142 13.55 -1.35 7.65
C PHE A 142 13.32 -2.41 6.57
N THR A 143 12.08 -2.66 6.18
CA THR A 143 11.74 -3.66 5.17
C THR A 143 12.24 -3.29 3.77
N ALA A 144 12.14 -2.00 3.38
CA ALA A 144 12.62 -1.52 2.10
C ALA A 144 14.14 -1.62 1.98
N PHE A 145 14.89 -1.22 3.00
CA PHE A 145 16.36 -1.30 2.98
C PHE A 145 16.86 -2.74 2.99
N VAL A 146 16.28 -3.64 3.80
CA VAL A 146 16.62 -5.07 3.79
C VAL A 146 16.42 -5.68 2.41
N ARG A 147 15.29 -5.36 1.77
CA ARG A 147 15.00 -5.79 0.39
C ARG A 147 16.04 -5.26 -0.61
N ASN A 148 16.39 -3.98 -0.52
CA ASN A 148 17.35 -3.32 -1.39
C ASN A 148 18.80 -3.72 -1.07
N ASP A 149 19.08 -4.22 0.14
CA ASP A 149 20.38 -4.78 0.51
C ASP A 149 20.49 -6.30 0.28
N ASN A 150 19.80 -6.79 -0.75
CA ASN A 150 19.87 -8.16 -1.27
C ASN A 150 19.30 -9.27 -0.36
N ALA A 151 18.38 -8.91 0.56
CA ALA A 151 17.73 -9.87 1.45
C ALA A 151 16.19 -9.87 1.34
N PRO A 152 15.58 -10.01 0.12
CA PRO A 152 14.13 -9.93 -0.06
C PRO A 152 13.37 -11.01 0.71
N HIS A 153 13.97 -12.19 0.95
CA HIS A 153 13.35 -13.24 1.75
C HIS A 153 13.21 -12.87 3.23
N ILE A 154 14.14 -12.09 3.77
CA ILE A 154 14.05 -11.60 5.16
C ILE A 154 12.97 -10.53 5.25
N ALA A 155 12.89 -9.61 4.29
CA ALA A 155 11.81 -8.63 4.22
C ALA A 155 10.43 -9.31 4.10
N MET A 156 10.31 -10.36 3.27
CA MET A 156 9.10 -11.19 3.18
C MET A 156 8.76 -11.84 4.52
N ALA A 157 9.72 -12.50 5.16
CA ALA A 157 9.51 -13.17 6.44
C ALA A 157 9.08 -12.15 7.52
N ALA A 158 9.69 -10.97 7.55
CA ALA A 158 9.33 -9.89 8.46
C ALA A 158 7.87 -9.47 8.28
N THR A 159 7.43 -9.25 7.04
CA THR A 159 6.04 -8.86 6.75
C THR A 159 5.06 -10.00 7.05
N LEU A 160 5.34 -11.24 6.63
CA LEU A 160 4.42 -12.36 6.86
C LEU A 160 4.29 -12.74 8.32
N LEU A 161 5.41 -12.80 9.06
CA LEU A 161 5.38 -13.17 10.47
C LEU A 161 4.76 -12.05 11.33
N SER A 162 4.96 -10.77 10.98
CA SER A 162 4.27 -9.67 11.65
C SER A 162 2.78 -9.67 11.36
N SER A 163 2.37 -10.02 10.13
CA SER A 163 0.95 -10.17 9.77
C SER A 163 0.30 -11.34 10.51
N LEU A 164 1.00 -12.47 10.60
CA LEU A 164 0.53 -13.62 11.38
C LEU A 164 0.43 -13.28 12.87
N PHE A 165 1.45 -12.58 13.42
CA PHE A 165 1.42 -12.07 14.78
C PHE A 165 0.17 -11.20 15.02
N ASN A 166 -0.09 -10.26 14.13
CA ASN A 166 -1.27 -9.39 14.22
C ASN A 166 -2.56 -10.23 14.31
N ILE A 167 -2.81 -11.15 13.37
CA ILE A 167 -4.01 -12.00 13.34
C ILE A 167 -4.17 -12.80 14.65
N VAL A 168 -3.09 -13.43 15.10
CA VAL A 168 -3.12 -14.26 16.32
C VAL A 168 -3.40 -13.41 17.56
N PHE A 169 -2.73 -12.26 17.67
CA PHE A 169 -2.85 -11.42 18.87
C PHE A 169 -4.08 -10.53 18.85
N ASP A 170 -4.65 -10.19 17.69
CA ASP A 170 -6.00 -9.63 17.59
C ASP A 170 -6.99 -10.58 18.24
N TYR A 171 -6.98 -11.85 17.84
CA TYR A 171 -7.84 -12.85 18.45
C TYR A 171 -7.60 -12.97 19.97
N VAL A 172 -6.36 -13.13 20.41
CA VAL A 172 -6.01 -13.34 21.82
C VAL A 172 -6.40 -12.14 22.69
N PHE A 173 -6.10 -10.93 22.24
CA PHE A 173 -6.37 -9.72 23.03
C PHE A 173 -7.86 -9.37 23.04
N MET A 174 -8.55 -9.54 21.92
CA MET A 174 -9.95 -9.15 21.82
C MET A 174 -10.92 -10.14 22.48
N PHE A 175 -10.68 -11.47 22.36
CA PHE A 175 -11.61 -12.48 22.84
C PHE A 175 -11.18 -13.09 24.19
N PRO A 176 -10.08 -13.85 24.34
CA PRO A 176 -9.70 -14.43 25.63
C PRO A 176 -9.42 -13.38 26.70
N LEU A 177 -8.77 -12.27 26.36
CA LEU A 177 -8.44 -11.21 27.30
C LEU A 177 -9.48 -10.11 27.40
N GLY A 178 -10.50 -10.10 26.54
CA GLY A 178 -11.64 -9.17 26.58
C GLY A 178 -11.26 -7.70 26.43
N MET A 179 -10.12 -7.37 25.78
CA MET A 179 -9.60 -6.01 25.69
C MET A 179 -10.31 -5.14 24.62
N GLY A 180 -11.19 -5.73 23.80
CA GLY A 180 -11.96 -5.01 22.79
C GLY A 180 -11.10 -4.20 21.84
N MET A 181 -11.48 -2.93 21.58
CA MET A 181 -10.72 -2.02 20.68
C MET A 181 -9.28 -1.75 21.13
N THR A 182 -9.01 -1.78 22.43
CA THR A 182 -7.65 -1.63 22.95
C THR A 182 -6.79 -2.84 22.53
N GLY A 183 -7.36 -4.04 22.55
CA GLY A 183 -6.68 -5.27 22.12
C GLY A 183 -6.32 -5.24 20.65
N ALA A 184 -7.25 -4.87 19.77
CA ALA A 184 -7.02 -4.67 18.35
C ALA A 184 -5.89 -3.64 18.09
N ALA A 185 -5.98 -2.48 18.77
CA ALA A 185 -4.96 -1.45 18.64
C ALA A 185 -3.56 -1.92 19.06
N LEU A 186 -3.46 -2.70 20.14
CA LEU A 186 -2.17 -3.23 20.63
C LEU A 186 -1.58 -4.27 19.69
N ALA A 187 -2.37 -5.22 19.20
CA ALA A 187 -1.90 -6.22 18.24
C ALA A 187 -1.36 -5.55 16.98
N THR A 188 -2.12 -4.57 16.46
CA THR A 188 -1.72 -3.81 15.28
C THR A 188 -0.49 -2.93 15.54
N ALA A 189 -0.38 -2.29 16.70
CA ALA A 189 0.73 -1.41 17.04
C ALA A 189 2.05 -2.17 17.31
N VAL A 190 1.97 -3.39 17.83
CA VAL A 190 3.15 -4.22 18.13
C VAL A 190 3.64 -4.97 16.89
N SER A 191 2.78 -5.26 15.93
CA SER A 191 3.16 -6.02 14.73
C SER A 191 4.31 -5.41 13.92
N PRO A 192 4.43 -4.08 13.72
CA PRO A 192 5.59 -3.46 13.09
C PRO A 192 6.89 -3.67 13.88
N ILE A 193 6.82 -3.73 15.21
CA ILE A 193 7.99 -4.02 16.05
C ILE A 193 8.50 -5.43 15.78
N VAL A 194 7.60 -6.40 15.66
CA VAL A 194 7.97 -7.79 15.29
C VAL A 194 8.67 -7.81 13.93
N SER A 195 8.14 -7.09 12.95
CA SER A 195 8.75 -6.96 11.63
C SER A 195 10.14 -6.34 11.69
N ILE A 196 10.31 -5.25 12.45
CA ILE A 196 11.62 -4.58 12.66
C ILE A 196 12.61 -5.55 13.31
N LEU A 197 12.20 -6.30 14.34
CA LEU A 197 13.06 -7.27 15.01
C LEU A 197 13.54 -8.37 14.07
N ILE A 198 12.68 -8.85 13.16
CA ILE A 198 13.08 -9.82 12.14
C ILE A 198 14.06 -9.19 11.14
N CYS A 199 13.82 -7.94 10.72
CA CYS A 199 14.75 -7.21 9.86
C CYS A 199 16.12 -7.02 10.53
N MET A 200 16.17 -6.85 11.86
CA MET A 200 17.43 -6.73 12.60
C MET A 200 18.34 -7.95 12.44
N VAL A 201 17.80 -9.14 12.16
CA VAL A 201 18.61 -10.33 11.82
C VAL A 201 19.52 -10.05 10.61
N HIS A 202 19.03 -9.33 9.60
CA HIS A 202 19.87 -8.92 8.47
C HIS A 202 20.88 -7.85 8.86
N TYR A 203 20.46 -6.82 9.60
CA TYR A 203 21.35 -5.71 10.01
C TYR A 203 22.50 -6.14 10.90
N LEU A 204 22.30 -7.17 11.74
CA LEU A 204 23.33 -7.76 12.59
C LEU A 204 24.21 -8.77 11.84
N SER A 205 23.85 -9.15 10.62
CA SER A 205 24.60 -10.08 9.79
C SER A 205 25.82 -9.40 9.14
N PRO A 206 26.97 -10.11 9.02
CA PRO A 206 28.11 -9.61 8.24
C PRO A 206 27.81 -9.34 6.76
N LYS A 207 26.67 -9.80 6.26
CA LYS A 207 26.23 -9.59 4.88
C LYS A 207 25.57 -8.23 4.67
N SER A 208 25.18 -7.54 5.74
CA SER A 208 24.54 -6.22 5.65
C SER A 208 25.56 -5.15 5.28
N SER A 209 25.21 -4.33 4.31
CA SER A 209 25.93 -3.11 3.99
C SER A 209 25.23 -1.85 4.53
N VAL A 210 24.11 -2.02 5.21
CA VAL A 210 23.35 -0.96 5.87
C VAL A 210 23.75 -0.87 7.34
N SER A 211 24.00 0.34 7.82
CA SER A 211 24.31 0.58 9.23
C SER A 211 23.73 1.92 9.66
N PHE A 212 23.29 2.00 10.92
CA PHE A 212 22.83 3.25 11.51
C PHE A 212 24.03 4.04 12.06
N HIS A 213 24.10 5.33 11.72
CA HIS A 213 25.08 6.26 12.24
C HIS A 213 24.36 7.52 12.71
N PHE A 214 24.67 8.00 13.90
CA PHE A 214 24.16 9.29 14.37
C PHE A 214 24.70 10.41 13.45
N MET A 215 23.78 11.18 12.89
CA MET A 215 24.07 12.29 12.00
C MET A 215 23.05 13.41 12.17
N VAL A 216 23.43 14.62 11.80
CA VAL A 216 22.43 15.69 11.67
C VAL A 216 21.53 15.38 10.49
N PRO A 217 20.19 15.37 10.67
CA PRO A 217 19.26 15.04 9.61
C PRO A 217 19.33 16.05 8.47
N SER A 218 19.46 15.53 7.24
CA SER A 218 19.56 16.35 6.03
C SER A 218 18.21 16.49 5.35
N VAL A 219 17.68 17.70 5.30
CA VAL A 219 16.47 18.04 4.54
C VAL A 219 16.65 17.79 3.04
N LYS A 220 17.84 18.06 2.48
CA LYS A 220 18.13 17.80 1.08
C LYS A 220 18.01 16.32 0.74
N MET A 221 18.56 15.45 1.58
CA MET A 221 18.42 14.00 1.42
C MET A 221 16.97 13.55 1.56
N LEU A 222 16.22 14.13 2.51
CA LEU A 222 14.80 13.84 2.69
C LEU A 222 14.01 14.18 1.41
N ILE A 223 14.13 15.40 0.90
CA ILE A 223 13.42 15.84 -0.32
C ILE A 223 13.80 14.94 -1.52
N SER A 224 15.07 14.64 -1.67
CA SER A 224 15.56 13.74 -2.71
C SER A 224 14.96 12.33 -2.59
N SER A 225 14.84 11.80 -1.38
CA SER A 225 14.21 10.51 -1.11
C SER A 225 12.70 10.57 -1.36
N CYS A 226 12.01 11.56 -0.79
CA CYS A 226 10.57 11.72 -0.96
C CYS A 226 10.17 11.84 -2.43
N SER A 227 10.99 12.50 -3.27
CA SER A 227 10.70 12.62 -4.70
C SER A 227 10.56 11.26 -5.41
N LEU A 228 11.36 10.26 -5.03
CA LEU A 228 11.25 8.88 -5.53
C LEU A 228 10.18 8.07 -4.78
N GLY A 229 9.86 8.45 -3.56
CA GLY A 229 8.86 7.81 -2.74
C GLY A 229 7.41 8.21 -3.01
N VAL A 230 7.15 9.22 -3.87
CA VAL A 230 5.79 9.69 -4.21
C VAL A 230 4.89 8.56 -4.69
N VAL A 231 5.43 7.59 -5.44
CA VAL A 231 4.65 6.42 -5.90
C VAL A 231 4.10 5.62 -4.73
N ALA A 232 4.93 5.38 -3.71
CA ALA A 232 4.51 4.65 -2.52
C ALA A 232 3.46 5.46 -1.73
N PHE A 233 3.69 6.76 -1.54
CA PHE A 233 2.73 7.67 -0.91
C PHE A 233 1.37 7.66 -1.59
N VAL A 234 1.34 7.85 -2.91
CA VAL A 234 0.10 7.84 -3.69
C VAL A 234 -0.54 6.46 -3.67
N GLY A 235 0.25 5.39 -3.67
CA GLY A 235 -0.24 4.02 -3.58
C GLY A 235 -1.05 3.77 -2.31
N GLU A 236 -0.61 4.29 -1.17
CA GLU A 236 -1.34 4.18 0.11
C GLU A 236 -2.63 5.03 0.12
N ILE A 237 -2.56 6.26 -0.39
CA ILE A 237 -3.71 7.19 -0.38
C ILE A 237 -4.74 6.86 -1.45
N ALA A 238 -4.34 6.35 -2.60
CA ALA A 238 -5.22 6.12 -3.75
C ALA A 238 -6.42 5.24 -3.41
N SER A 239 -6.23 4.22 -2.58
CA SER A 239 -7.31 3.34 -2.14
C SER A 239 -8.37 4.09 -1.32
N ALA A 240 -7.92 4.94 -0.39
CA ALA A 240 -8.82 5.75 0.43
C ALA A 240 -9.58 6.79 -0.41
N VAL A 241 -8.90 7.47 -1.34
CA VAL A 241 -9.52 8.43 -2.26
C VAL A 241 -10.56 7.75 -3.13
N THR A 242 -10.23 6.61 -3.72
CA THR A 242 -11.16 5.84 -4.56
C THR A 242 -12.40 5.43 -3.77
N THR A 243 -12.19 4.87 -2.58
CA THR A 243 -13.30 4.44 -1.72
C THR A 243 -14.20 5.60 -1.33
N MET A 244 -13.63 6.74 -0.94
CA MET A 244 -14.39 7.93 -0.56
C MET A 244 -15.24 8.45 -1.73
N VAL A 245 -14.65 8.59 -2.90
CA VAL A 245 -15.35 9.13 -4.08
C VAL A 245 -16.44 8.16 -4.56
N PHE A 246 -16.15 6.86 -4.61
CA PHE A 246 -17.12 5.85 -5.02
C PHE A 246 -18.30 5.78 -4.04
N ASN A 247 -18.03 5.76 -2.73
CA ASN A 247 -19.08 5.77 -1.71
C ASN A 247 -19.97 7.00 -1.83
N PHE A 248 -19.36 8.18 -2.00
CA PHE A 248 -20.12 9.42 -2.18
C PHE A 248 -21.06 9.36 -3.39
N VAL A 249 -20.57 8.89 -4.53
CA VAL A 249 -21.35 8.77 -5.76
C VAL A 249 -22.44 7.70 -5.62
N LEU A 250 -22.09 6.52 -5.11
CA LEU A 250 -23.01 5.39 -4.97
C LEU A 250 -24.13 5.68 -3.96
N LEU A 251 -23.82 6.38 -2.87
CA LEU A 251 -24.81 6.80 -1.90
C LEU A 251 -25.87 7.71 -2.53
N GLY A 252 -25.45 8.58 -3.44
CA GLY A 252 -26.36 9.46 -4.18
C GLY A 252 -27.16 8.77 -5.29
N LEU A 253 -26.70 7.61 -5.81
CA LEU A 253 -27.37 6.88 -6.88
C LEU A 253 -28.42 5.88 -6.38
N ASP A 254 -28.03 5.03 -5.43
CA ASP A 254 -28.90 3.91 -4.98
C ASP A 254 -28.68 3.52 -3.51
N GLY A 255 -28.18 4.46 -2.72
CA GLY A 255 -28.10 4.37 -1.27
C GLY A 255 -27.13 3.31 -0.76
N ASN A 256 -27.43 2.79 0.44
CA ASN A 256 -26.53 1.93 1.20
C ASN A 256 -26.22 0.58 0.52
N THR A 257 -27.18 0.04 -0.24
CA THR A 257 -26.97 -1.26 -0.92
C THR A 257 -25.90 -1.17 -2.00
N ALA A 258 -25.85 -0.06 -2.75
CA ALA A 258 -24.83 0.18 -3.76
C ALA A 258 -23.43 0.36 -3.10
N VAL A 259 -23.39 1.07 -1.97
CA VAL A 259 -22.14 1.23 -1.17
C VAL A 259 -21.67 -0.13 -0.64
N ALA A 260 -22.58 -0.97 -0.12
CA ALA A 260 -22.24 -2.31 0.36
C ALA A 260 -21.71 -3.21 -0.78
N ALA A 261 -22.30 -3.13 -1.97
CA ALA A 261 -21.82 -3.85 -3.14
C ALA A 261 -20.39 -3.40 -3.53
N TYR A 262 -20.09 -2.11 -3.44
CA TYR A 262 -18.72 -1.62 -3.65
C TYR A 262 -17.75 -2.13 -2.56
N GLY A 263 -18.20 -2.28 -1.33
CA GLY A 263 -17.40 -2.87 -0.26
C GLY A 263 -16.85 -4.26 -0.62
N VAL A 264 -17.66 -5.10 -1.26
CA VAL A 264 -17.22 -6.41 -1.77
C VAL A 264 -16.13 -6.25 -2.83
N ILE A 265 -16.33 -5.31 -3.77
CA ILE A 265 -15.37 -5.04 -4.84
C ILE A 265 -14.06 -4.51 -4.27
N ALA A 266 -14.13 -3.54 -3.36
CA ALA A 266 -12.96 -2.89 -2.75
C ALA A 266 -12.10 -3.88 -1.95
N ASN A 267 -12.72 -4.74 -1.13
CA ASN A 267 -12.01 -5.76 -0.37
C ASN A 267 -11.31 -6.79 -1.28
N THR A 268 -11.96 -7.17 -2.38
CA THR A 268 -11.33 -8.07 -3.37
C THR A 268 -10.21 -7.35 -4.13
N ALA A 269 -10.40 -6.08 -4.47
CA ALA A 269 -9.42 -5.25 -5.17
C ALA A 269 -8.16 -4.97 -4.34
N LEU A 270 -8.27 -4.98 -2.99
CA LEU A 270 -7.13 -4.86 -2.09
C LEU A 270 -6.09 -5.95 -2.37
N VAL A 271 -6.54 -7.21 -2.51
CA VAL A 271 -5.67 -8.35 -2.83
C VAL A 271 -5.08 -8.22 -4.23
N GLY A 272 -5.89 -7.80 -5.21
CA GLY A 272 -5.42 -7.56 -6.58
C GLY A 272 -4.31 -6.50 -6.62
N THR A 273 -4.52 -5.36 -5.97
CA THR A 273 -3.53 -4.28 -5.89
C THR A 273 -2.25 -4.74 -5.18
N ALA A 274 -2.37 -5.54 -4.12
CA ALA A 274 -1.23 -6.09 -3.39
C ALA A 274 -0.32 -6.95 -4.28
N ILE A 275 -0.87 -7.76 -5.18
CA ILE A 275 -0.10 -8.57 -6.13
C ILE A 275 0.79 -7.67 -7.00
N PHE A 276 0.24 -6.63 -7.62
CA PHE A 276 1.01 -5.75 -8.50
C PHE A 276 1.99 -4.85 -7.75
N ASN A 277 1.65 -4.41 -6.53
CA ASN A 277 2.59 -3.73 -5.64
C ASN A 277 3.77 -4.64 -5.27
N GLY A 278 3.53 -5.94 -5.08
CA GLY A 278 4.57 -6.94 -4.86
C GLY A 278 5.52 -7.06 -6.05
N VAL A 279 5.01 -7.07 -7.29
CA VAL A 279 5.84 -7.04 -8.51
C VAL A 279 6.65 -5.75 -8.58
N SER A 280 6.01 -4.60 -8.36
CA SER A 280 6.64 -3.28 -8.39
C SER A 280 7.76 -3.15 -7.35
N GLN A 281 7.52 -3.55 -6.12
CA GLN A 281 8.54 -3.53 -5.06
C GLN A 281 9.67 -4.53 -5.30
N GLY A 282 9.34 -5.69 -5.89
CA GLY A 282 10.34 -6.72 -6.20
C GLY A 282 11.32 -6.33 -7.31
N LEU A 283 10.87 -5.56 -8.31
CA LEU A 283 11.76 -5.08 -9.39
C LEU A 283 12.69 -3.94 -8.95
N GLN A 284 12.28 -3.11 -7.96
CA GLN A 284 12.98 -1.86 -7.59
C GLN A 284 14.47 -2.05 -7.28
N PRO A 285 14.91 -2.99 -6.42
CA PRO A 285 16.33 -3.16 -6.12
C PRO A 285 17.18 -3.45 -7.35
N LEU A 286 16.67 -4.31 -8.25
CA LEU A 286 17.39 -4.73 -9.45
C LEU A 286 17.42 -3.62 -10.50
N ALA A 287 16.30 -2.92 -10.71
CA ALA A 287 16.21 -1.79 -11.63
C ALA A 287 17.11 -0.64 -11.19
N SER A 288 17.13 -0.32 -9.89
CA SER A 288 18.01 0.73 -9.33
C SER A 288 19.48 0.34 -9.45
N GLU A 289 19.85 -0.93 -9.21
CA GLU A 289 21.22 -1.43 -9.34
C GLU A 289 21.69 -1.38 -10.81
N ALA A 290 20.85 -1.84 -11.75
CA ALA A 290 21.16 -1.81 -13.18
C ALA A 290 21.26 -0.37 -13.70
N HIS A 291 20.38 0.53 -13.26
CA HIS A 291 20.43 1.94 -13.63
C HIS A 291 21.71 2.61 -13.12
N ALA A 292 22.08 2.39 -11.85
CA ALA A 292 23.26 2.97 -11.24
C ALA A 292 24.58 2.49 -11.88
N ARG A 293 24.58 1.28 -12.50
CA ARG A 293 25.72 0.75 -13.25
C ARG A 293 25.73 1.18 -14.72
N GLY A 294 24.68 1.86 -15.21
CA GLY A 294 24.52 2.18 -16.64
C GLY A 294 24.23 0.98 -17.53
N GLU A 295 23.74 -0.15 -16.97
CA GLU A 295 23.44 -1.39 -17.71
C GLU A 295 22.05 -1.30 -18.37
N GLU A 296 21.94 -0.51 -19.46
CA GLU A 296 20.67 -0.22 -20.14
C GLU A 296 19.94 -1.48 -20.62
N HIS A 297 20.67 -2.46 -21.16
CA HIS A 297 20.08 -3.72 -21.63
C HIS A 297 19.48 -4.54 -20.48
N GLU A 298 20.15 -4.61 -19.32
CA GLU A 298 19.65 -5.32 -18.16
C GLU A 298 18.42 -4.60 -17.55
N LYS A 299 18.47 -3.28 -17.47
CA LYS A 299 17.36 -2.44 -17.05
C LYS A 299 16.11 -2.68 -17.89
N HIS A 300 16.26 -2.70 -19.22
CA HIS A 300 15.17 -3.02 -20.15
C HIS A 300 14.64 -4.45 -19.96
N GLN A 301 15.50 -5.44 -19.81
CA GLN A 301 15.09 -6.83 -19.55
C GLN A 301 14.29 -6.98 -18.25
N ILE A 302 14.68 -6.27 -17.19
CA ILE A 302 13.96 -6.25 -15.90
C ILE A 302 12.54 -5.72 -16.11
N LEU A 303 12.40 -4.59 -16.80
CA LEU A 303 11.09 -4.00 -17.08
C LEU A 303 10.20 -4.93 -17.90
N VAL A 304 10.68 -5.43 -19.04
CA VAL A 304 9.90 -6.31 -19.93
C VAL A 304 9.44 -7.57 -19.20
N LYS A 305 10.33 -8.24 -18.48
CA LYS A 305 9.97 -9.43 -17.69
C LYS A 305 8.95 -9.10 -16.60
N SER A 306 9.06 -7.94 -15.94
CA SER A 306 8.10 -7.52 -14.92
C SER A 306 6.74 -7.22 -15.53
N ILE A 307 6.68 -6.56 -16.69
CA ILE A 307 5.43 -6.28 -17.42
C ILE A 307 4.78 -7.60 -17.88
N VAL A 308 5.54 -8.51 -18.46
CA VAL A 308 5.03 -9.83 -18.88
C VAL A 308 4.47 -10.59 -17.68
N THR A 309 5.20 -10.59 -16.55
CA THR A 309 4.71 -11.19 -15.29
C THR A 309 3.42 -10.53 -14.83
N GLY A 310 3.37 -9.19 -14.87
CA GLY A 310 2.17 -8.43 -14.52
C GLY A 310 0.97 -8.76 -15.41
N ILE A 311 1.17 -8.89 -16.72
CA ILE A 311 0.11 -9.27 -17.68
C ILE A 311 -0.41 -10.68 -17.38
N VAL A 312 0.47 -11.65 -17.15
CA VAL A 312 0.08 -13.02 -16.80
C VAL A 312 -0.72 -13.04 -15.50
N LEU A 313 -0.26 -12.34 -14.47
CA LEU A 313 -0.97 -12.23 -13.20
C LEU A 313 -2.31 -11.51 -13.34
N ALA A 314 -2.40 -10.47 -14.19
CA ALA A 314 -3.65 -9.78 -14.47
C ALA A 314 -4.68 -10.72 -15.14
N ILE A 315 -4.26 -11.49 -16.14
CA ILE A 315 -5.14 -12.46 -16.81
C ILE A 315 -5.64 -13.52 -15.82
N VAL A 316 -4.76 -14.06 -14.98
CA VAL A 316 -5.13 -15.06 -13.97
C VAL A 316 -6.09 -14.46 -12.94
N LEU A 317 -5.81 -13.25 -12.46
CA LEU A 317 -6.65 -12.53 -11.50
C LEU A 317 -8.04 -12.24 -12.09
N ILE A 318 -8.10 -11.66 -13.29
CA ILE A 318 -9.35 -11.33 -13.97
C ILE A 318 -10.16 -12.60 -14.22
N ALA A 319 -9.56 -13.65 -14.77
CA ALA A 319 -10.23 -14.92 -15.01
C ALA A 319 -10.77 -15.52 -13.71
N GLY A 320 -9.95 -15.59 -12.66
CA GLY A 320 -10.37 -16.11 -11.36
C GLY A 320 -11.55 -15.33 -10.79
N VAL A 321 -11.49 -14.01 -10.77
CA VAL A 321 -12.58 -13.17 -10.27
C VAL A 321 -13.84 -13.28 -11.13
N TRP A 322 -13.72 -13.39 -12.44
CA TRP A 322 -14.86 -13.57 -13.34
C TRP A 322 -15.60 -14.89 -13.10
N PHE A 323 -14.88 -15.99 -12.95
CA PHE A 323 -15.47 -17.29 -12.69
C PHE A 323 -16.06 -17.38 -11.28
N PHE A 324 -15.40 -16.83 -10.28
CA PHE A 324 -15.79 -16.91 -8.88
C PHE A 324 -16.55 -15.68 -8.36
N ALA A 325 -17.00 -14.76 -9.24
CA ALA A 325 -17.68 -13.52 -8.84
C ALA A 325 -18.89 -13.77 -7.91
N ALA A 326 -19.71 -14.77 -8.20
CA ALA A 326 -20.86 -15.12 -7.36
C ALA A 326 -20.43 -15.66 -5.99
N ASN A 327 -19.41 -16.53 -5.95
CA ASN A 327 -18.89 -17.10 -4.70
C ASN A 327 -18.24 -16.02 -3.83
N ILE A 328 -17.46 -15.11 -4.43
CA ILE A 328 -16.86 -13.95 -3.73
C ILE A 328 -17.97 -13.10 -3.15
N THR A 329 -18.99 -12.75 -3.96
CA THR A 329 -20.11 -11.94 -3.48
C THR A 329 -20.85 -12.62 -2.35
N SER A 330 -21.13 -13.93 -2.44
CA SER A 330 -21.85 -14.67 -1.39
C SER A 330 -21.07 -14.72 -0.07
N ALA A 331 -19.74 -14.76 -0.11
CA ALA A 331 -18.90 -14.74 1.10
C ALA A 331 -19.04 -13.44 1.90
N PHE A 332 -19.35 -12.32 1.23
CA PHE A 332 -19.55 -11.00 1.86
C PHE A 332 -21.04 -10.65 2.05
N ASN A 333 -21.97 -11.45 1.53
CA ASN A 333 -23.41 -11.21 1.56
C ASN A 333 -24.09 -12.16 2.56
N SER A 334 -23.79 -12.00 3.84
CA SER A 334 -24.33 -12.84 4.92
C SER A 334 -25.85 -12.77 5.03
N GLU A 335 -26.45 -11.63 4.67
CA GLU A 335 -27.90 -11.40 4.68
C GLU A 335 -28.62 -11.96 3.44
N GLN A 336 -27.89 -12.56 2.50
CA GLN A 336 -28.39 -13.08 1.23
C GLN A 336 -29.23 -12.07 0.43
N SER A 337 -28.88 -10.80 0.49
CA SER A 337 -29.55 -9.74 -0.26
C SER A 337 -29.41 -9.94 -1.77
N ALA A 338 -30.53 -10.18 -2.45
CA ALA A 338 -30.57 -10.33 -3.90
C ALA A 338 -30.17 -9.03 -4.63
N GLN A 339 -30.51 -7.87 -4.06
CA GLN A 339 -30.16 -6.57 -4.62
C GLN A 339 -28.65 -6.29 -4.53
N LEU A 340 -28.00 -6.61 -3.40
CA LEU A 340 -26.55 -6.51 -3.26
C LEU A 340 -25.86 -7.39 -4.31
N ALA A 341 -26.29 -8.64 -4.48
CA ALA A 341 -25.73 -9.56 -5.46
C ALA A 341 -25.92 -9.05 -6.91
N ALA A 342 -27.07 -8.43 -7.21
CA ALA A 342 -27.36 -7.86 -8.52
C ALA A 342 -26.42 -6.70 -8.89
N TYR A 343 -25.90 -5.96 -7.91
CA TYR A 343 -24.90 -4.89 -8.12
C TYR A 343 -23.46 -5.41 -8.05
N ALA A 344 -23.13 -6.25 -7.07
CA ALA A 344 -21.78 -6.69 -6.82
C ALA A 344 -21.23 -7.62 -7.91
N ILE A 345 -22.01 -8.59 -8.38
CA ILE A 345 -21.54 -9.58 -9.37
C ILE A 345 -21.14 -8.92 -10.70
N PRO A 346 -21.99 -8.11 -11.36
CA PRO A 346 -21.55 -7.40 -12.57
C PRO A 346 -20.49 -6.35 -12.24
N GLY A 347 -20.59 -5.68 -11.09
CA GLY A 347 -19.64 -4.67 -10.65
C GLY A 347 -18.22 -5.21 -10.53
N ILE A 348 -18.04 -6.33 -9.84
CA ILE A 348 -16.72 -6.94 -9.66
C ILE A 348 -16.12 -7.38 -11.00
N ARG A 349 -16.95 -7.93 -11.90
CA ARG A 349 -16.52 -8.33 -13.24
C ARG A 349 -16.01 -7.15 -14.07
N ILE A 350 -16.76 -6.05 -14.10
CA ILE A 350 -16.40 -4.84 -14.84
C ILE A 350 -15.16 -4.18 -14.24
N TYR A 351 -15.15 -3.98 -12.92
CA TYR A 351 -14.05 -3.32 -12.21
C TYR A 351 -12.71 -4.03 -12.42
N PHE A 352 -12.71 -5.38 -12.34
CA PHE A 352 -11.47 -6.17 -12.43
C PHE A 352 -10.84 -6.19 -13.82
N ILE A 353 -11.57 -5.86 -14.89
CA ILE A 353 -10.96 -5.64 -16.21
C ILE A 353 -9.88 -4.55 -16.14
N GLY A 354 -10.09 -3.54 -15.30
CA GLY A 354 -9.12 -2.47 -15.08
C GLY A 354 -7.76 -2.92 -14.55
N PHE A 355 -7.69 -4.07 -13.89
CA PHE A 355 -6.42 -4.60 -13.38
C PHE A 355 -5.41 -4.98 -14.46
N PHE A 356 -5.86 -5.17 -15.71
CA PHE A 356 -4.94 -5.35 -16.82
C PHE A 356 -4.06 -4.11 -17.04
N ALA A 357 -4.66 -2.92 -17.11
CA ALA A 357 -3.94 -1.65 -17.23
C ALA A 357 -3.29 -1.24 -15.90
N ALA A 358 -3.98 -1.44 -14.78
CA ALA A 358 -3.48 -1.11 -13.44
C ALA A 358 -2.16 -1.82 -13.12
N GLY A 359 -2.05 -3.11 -13.46
CA GLY A 359 -0.82 -3.87 -13.26
C GLY A 359 0.37 -3.27 -14.00
N ILE A 360 0.17 -2.91 -15.27
CA ILE A 360 1.21 -2.27 -16.09
C ILE A 360 1.58 -0.90 -15.50
N ASN A 361 0.59 -0.09 -15.14
CA ASN A 361 0.81 1.26 -14.59
C ASN A 361 1.58 1.22 -13.27
N ILE A 362 1.24 0.30 -12.35
CA ILE A 362 1.94 0.13 -11.06
C ILE A 362 3.40 -0.27 -11.29
N ILE A 363 3.64 -1.22 -12.19
CA ILE A 363 4.98 -1.69 -12.53
C ILE A 363 5.80 -0.56 -13.19
N CYS A 364 5.23 0.16 -14.15
CA CYS A 364 5.88 1.28 -14.81
C CYS A 364 6.21 2.42 -13.84
N ALA A 365 5.29 2.80 -12.96
CA ALA A 365 5.53 3.83 -11.95
C ALA A 365 6.66 3.43 -10.99
N GLY A 366 6.66 2.18 -10.52
CA GLY A 366 7.73 1.65 -9.67
C GLY A 366 9.10 1.57 -10.36
N PHE A 367 9.12 1.19 -11.64
CA PHE A 367 10.34 1.17 -12.45
C PHE A 367 10.91 2.58 -12.67
N LEU A 368 10.07 3.56 -13.03
CA LEU A 368 10.47 4.95 -13.19
C LEU A 368 11.06 5.52 -11.88
N SER A 369 10.43 5.23 -10.75
CA SER A 369 10.94 5.60 -9.44
C SER A 369 12.31 4.96 -9.17
N ALA A 370 12.47 3.68 -9.45
CA ALA A 370 13.72 2.94 -9.24
C ALA A 370 14.87 3.38 -10.16
N THR A 371 14.57 4.01 -11.28
CA THR A 371 15.54 4.49 -12.28
C THR A 371 15.72 6.02 -12.28
N ASP A 372 15.47 6.65 -11.13
CA ASP A 372 15.67 8.11 -10.89
C ASP A 372 14.82 9.05 -11.76
N HIS A 373 13.70 8.55 -12.32
CA HIS A 373 12.75 9.35 -13.08
C HIS A 373 11.56 9.79 -12.18
N ALA A 374 11.87 10.56 -11.12
CA ALA A 374 10.94 10.94 -10.07
C ALA A 374 9.71 11.71 -10.59
N LYS A 375 9.89 12.63 -11.55
CA LYS A 375 8.81 13.42 -12.16
C LYS A 375 7.81 12.53 -12.90
N GLU A 376 8.33 11.70 -13.78
CA GLU A 376 7.56 10.80 -14.65
C GLU A 376 6.81 9.77 -13.81
N SER A 377 7.48 9.21 -12.85
CA SER A 377 6.93 8.29 -11.86
C SER A 377 5.75 8.91 -11.09
N SER A 378 5.94 10.14 -10.59
CA SER A 378 4.90 10.89 -9.87
C SER A 378 3.70 11.21 -10.76
N ILE A 379 3.92 11.59 -12.02
CA ILE A 379 2.83 11.88 -12.98
C ILE A 379 1.96 10.62 -13.19
N VAL A 380 2.58 9.47 -13.42
CA VAL A 380 1.84 8.21 -13.58
C VAL A 380 1.07 7.85 -12.31
N ALA A 381 1.72 7.93 -11.15
CA ALA A 381 1.09 7.57 -9.87
C ALA A 381 -0.09 8.49 -9.53
N ILE A 382 0.08 9.81 -9.63
CA ILE A 382 -0.98 10.80 -9.32
C ILE A 382 -2.11 10.71 -10.34
N SER A 383 -1.78 10.51 -11.63
CA SER A 383 -2.80 10.35 -12.67
C SER A 383 -3.74 9.19 -12.34
N ARG A 384 -3.19 8.00 -12.04
CA ARG A 384 -4.00 6.81 -11.76
C ARG A 384 -4.73 6.87 -10.40
N GLY A 385 -4.01 7.28 -9.36
CA GLY A 385 -4.47 7.15 -7.97
C GLY A 385 -5.41 8.27 -7.54
N ILE A 386 -5.39 9.41 -8.21
CA ILE A 386 -6.13 10.60 -7.78
C ILE A 386 -6.89 11.23 -8.95
N VAL A 387 -6.19 11.74 -9.96
CA VAL A 387 -6.81 12.61 -10.97
C VAL A 387 -7.79 11.86 -11.86
N ALA A 388 -7.35 10.78 -12.49
CA ALA A 388 -8.20 10.04 -13.44
C ALA A 388 -9.35 9.33 -12.72
N ILE A 389 -9.12 8.74 -11.54
CA ILE A 389 -10.17 8.02 -10.81
C ILE A 389 -11.28 8.98 -10.34
N ILE A 390 -10.93 10.16 -9.82
CA ILE A 390 -11.92 11.18 -9.41
C ILE A 390 -12.70 11.66 -10.63
N ALA A 391 -12.01 11.99 -11.73
CA ALA A 391 -12.66 12.49 -12.93
C ALA A 391 -13.68 11.48 -13.48
N PHE A 392 -13.29 10.23 -13.69
CA PHE A 392 -14.19 9.22 -14.23
C PHE A 392 -15.29 8.80 -13.26
N ALA A 393 -15.00 8.74 -11.94
CA ALA A 393 -16.01 8.43 -10.94
C ALA A 393 -17.09 9.50 -10.83
N LEU A 394 -16.80 10.75 -11.17
CA LEU A 394 -17.79 11.84 -11.19
C LEU A 394 -18.49 12.02 -12.55
N ILE A 395 -17.84 11.62 -13.64
CA ILE A 395 -18.36 11.85 -15.00
C ILE A 395 -19.20 10.67 -15.48
N LEU A 396 -18.65 9.44 -15.46
CA LEU A 396 -19.30 8.26 -16.04
C LEU A 396 -20.66 7.92 -15.41
N PRO A 397 -20.86 8.05 -14.10
CA PRO A 397 -22.16 7.76 -13.49
C PRO A 397 -23.30 8.67 -13.97
N LYS A 398 -23.00 9.88 -14.43
CA LYS A 398 -24.02 10.80 -14.98
C LYS A 398 -24.67 10.25 -16.26
N PHE A 399 -23.97 9.39 -16.99
CA PHE A 399 -24.44 8.83 -18.27
C PHE A 399 -24.86 7.35 -18.12
N LEU A 400 -24.22 6.61 -17.25
CA LEU A 400 -24.32 5.16 -17.16
C LEU A 400 -24.82 4.66 -15.78
N GLY A 401 -25.18 5.57 -14.87
CA GLY A 401 -25.62 5.22 -13.53
C GLY A 401 -24.56 4.40 -12.78
N ILE A 402 -24.99 3.38 -12.06
CA ILE A 402 -24.12 2.48 -11.27
C ILE A 402 -23.05 1.79 -12.11
N THR A 403 -23.37 1.39 -13.35
CA THR A 403 -22.40 0.79 -14.27
C THR A 403 -21.26 1.76 -14.57
N GLY A 404 -21.55 3.07 -14.63
CA GLY A 404 -20.53 4.10 -14.80
C GLY A 404 -19.53 4.16 -13.62
N VAL A 405 -19.97 3.87 -12.39
CA VAL A 405 -19.06 3.77 -11.24
C VAL A 405 -18.11 2.60 -11.42
N TRP A 406 -18.63 1.43 -11.82
CA TRP A 406 -17.79 0.24 -12.04
C TRP A 406 -16.78 0.42 -13.18
N LEU A 407 -17.16 1.16 -14.23
CA LEU A 407 -16.28 1.48 -15.36
C LEU A 407 -15.26 2.57 -15.06
N ALA A 408 -15.44 3.37 -13.99
CA ALA A 408 -14.54 4.47 -13.66
C ALA A 408 -13.10 4.00 -13.40
N PHE A 409 -12.91 2.89 -12.70
CA PHE A 409 -11.58 2.34 -12.47
C PHE A 409 -10.90 1.84 -13.74
N PRO A 410 -11.49 0.97 -14.58
CA PRO A 410 -10.92 0.61 -15.87
C PRO A 410 -10.58 1.80 -16.76
N ALA A 411 -11.48 2.79 -16.85
CA ALA A 411 -11.27 3.98 -17.66
C ALA A 411 -10.09 4.83 -17.15
N ALA A 412 -9.98 5.00 -15.83
CA ALA A 412 -8.88 5.72 -15.21
C ALA A 412 -7.52 5.05 -15.47
N GLU A 413 -7.47 3.72 -15.36
CA GLU A 413 -6.24 2.97 -15.59
C GLU A 413 -5.85 2.95 -17.07
N VAL A 414 -6.81 2.87 -18.00
CA VAL A 414 -6.53 2.96 -19.44
C VAL A 414 -6.02 4.36 -19.81
N LEU A 415 -6.63 5.43 -19.30
CA LEU A 415 -6.12 6.80 -19.51
C LEU A 415 -4.69 6.93 -18.99
N THR A 416 -4.42 6.41 -17.80
CA THR A 416 -3.09 6.44 -17.21
C THR A 416 -2.07 5.66 -18.05
N LEU A 417 -2.48 4.53 -18.62
CA LEU A 417 -1.61 3.76 -19.54
C LEU A 417 -1.21 4.61 -20.76
N PHE A 418 -2.12 5.37 -21.34
CA PHE A 418 -1.79 6.33 -22.41
C PHE A 418 -0.80 7.39 -21.92
N VAL A 419 -0.99 7.94 -20.72
CA VAL A 419 -0.05 8.89 -20.12
C VAL A 419 1.34 8.27 -19.98
N ALA A 420 1.44 7.03 -19.47
CA ALA A 420 2.69 6.30 -19.34
C ALA A 420 3.38 6.06 -20.69
N LEU A 421 2.63 5.71 -21.73
CA LEU A 421 3.15 5.54 -23.10
C LEU A 421 3.69 6.86 -23.69
N VAL A 422 3.00 7.98 -23.46
CA VAL A 422 3.47 9.31 -23.92
C VAL A 422 4.77 9.69 -23.18
N ILE A 423 4.85 9.43 -21.89
CA ILE A 423 6.07 9.64 -21.09
C ILE A 423 7.23 8.80 -21.65
N SER A 424 6.99 7.52 -21.92
CA SER A 424 8.00 6.62 -22.48
C SER A 424 8.62 7.16 -23.78
N LYS A 425 7.78 7.65 -24.70
CA LYS A 425 8.26 8.26 -25.97
C LYS A 425 9.13 9.50 -25.74
N LYS A 426 8.81 10.32 -24.73
CA LYS A 426 9.58 11.54 -24.40
C LYS A 426 10.92 11.22 -23.73
N THR A 427 11.03 10.13 -23.01
CA THR A 427 12.23 9.69 -22.29
C THR A 427 13.10 8.72 -23.11
N LYS A 428 13.14 8.85 -24.45
CA LYS A 428 13.94 8.04 -25.38
C LYS A 428 13.64 6.53 -25.29
N ASN A 429 12.38 6.18 -25.40
CA ASN A 429 11.91 4.79 -25.41
C ASN A 429 12.30 3.97 -24.16
N LEU A 430 12.06 4.54 -22.98
CA LEU A 430 12.35 3.86 -21.72
C LEU A 430 11.58 2.52 -21.56
N PHE A 431 10.42 2.38 -22.22
CA PHE A 431 9.57 1.18 -22.11
C PHE A 431 9.62 0.26 -23.33
N PHE A 432 10.02 0.75 -24.52
CA PHE A 432 10.01 -0.02 -25.77
C PHE A 432 11.29 0.16 -26.57
#